data_2e3ddeb2fcbc1efac294650495b7081d
#
_entry.id   2e3ddeb2fcbc1efac294650495b7081d
#
_cell.length_a   1.000
_cell.length_b   1.000
_cell.length_c   1.000
_cell.angle_alpha   90.00
_cell.angle_beta   90.00
_cell.angle_gamma   90.00
#
_symmetry.space_group_name_H-M   'P 1'
#
loop_
_entity.id
_entity.type
_entity.pdbx_description
1 polymer ?
#
loop_
_entity_poly.entity_id
_entity_poly.type
_entity_poly.pdbx_seq_one_letter_code
_entity_poly.pdbx_strand_id
1 'polypeptide(L)'
;MTQIDTSNSFAIGLIFTATALLCNSAFAENGAPVAVQTTAPPKAFIEAASKPLKKNPRQLRPSEAVENYRERIEELEAQHGAYGVGIDEQLLGLATALQKSGAHEQAVSEFRRAMLISRVNEGLYSLSQIPMIKRLIESQIALNQWEEANDNQLYLYWLYEKNYGEKDPRMLPVINNLSRWHLQAYVEEKGDTLFEHLISATNLYSLAVDIITKNFGSTDLRLVDALRGLKATNYYLATYKGESQNPVIINTSFGGSGPNSHQRTKLDHYRMKSFNTGKKAITRIVDVYQRNPKSPPAASAKAKVELGDWYMMFNKWHSAKQTYGEAYQALWDNGASNGEIEDIFGKPVALPALPILDSDSKALANSNITVSYDVTAFGKARNIKILRSYPSSEVKVRSRVRKILKRAKFRPRFEDGEAVETRGVVQRFIFN
;
A
#
# COMPACT_ATOMS: atom_id res chain seq x y z
N MET A 1 -45.93 -22.29 -0.02
CA MET A 1 -45.87 -20.82 -0.09
C MET A 1 -44.70 -20.37 0.78
N THR A 2 -43.54 -20.41 0.21
CA THR A 2 -42.25 -20.08 0.87
C THR A 2 -41.65 -18.92 0.14
N GLN A 3 -41.65 -17.76 0.79
CA GLN A 3 -40.93 -16.58 0.34
C GLN A 3 -39.44 -16.78 0.61
N ILE A 4 -38.65 -16.71 -0.44
CA ILE A 4 -37.20 -16.66 -0.38
C ILE A 4 -36.81 -15.18 -0.40
N ASP A 5 -36.33 -14.71 0.73
CA ASP A 5 -35.80 -13.35 0.89
C ASP A 5 -34.32 -13.36 0.49
N THR A 6 -34.05 -12.89 -0.72
CA THR A 6 -32.66 -12.70 -1.20
C THR A 6 -32.19 -11.30 -0.86
N SER A 7 -31.62 -11.14 0.32
CA SER A 7 -30.84 -9.93 0.68
C SER A 7 -29.43 -10.05 0.08
N ASN A 8 -29.27 -9.52 -1.13
CA ASN A 8 -27.98 -9.34 -1.77
C ASN A 8 -27.16 -8.27 -1.01
N SER A 9 -26.28 -8.71 -0.14
CA SER A 9 -25.21 -7.89 0.45
C SER A 9 -24.13 -7.65 -0.59
N PHE A 10 -24.29 -6.61 -1.41
CA PHE A 10 -23.19 -6.12 -2.26
C PHE A 10 -22.19 -5.37 -1.39
N ALA A 11 -21.06 -5.99 -1.15
CA ALA A 11 -19.87 -5.33 -0.61
C ALA A 11 -19.50 -4.14 -1.51
N ILE A 12 -19.39 -2.96 -0.91
CA ILE A 12 -18.89 -1.76 -1.60
C ILE A 12 -17.36 -1.88 -1.62
N GLY A 13 -16.83 -2.52 -2.63
CA GLY A 13 -15.42 -2.44 -2.97
C GLY A 13 -15.09 -0.98 -3.30
N LEU A 14 -14.51 -0.25 -2.37
CA LEU A 14 -13.73 0.95 -2.66
C LEU A 14 -12.43 0.46 -3.30
N ILE A 15 -12.43 0.34 -4.63
CA ILE A 15 -11.20 0.10 -5.37
C ILE A 15 -10.36 1.36 -5.24
N PHE A 16 -9.45 1.36 -4.28
CA PHE A 16 -8.28 2.20 -4.35
C PHE A 16 -7.44 1.64 -5.48
N THR A 17 -7.44 2.28 -6.64
CA THR A 17 -6.32 2.13 -7.53
C THR A 17 -5.12 2.69 -6.77
N ALA A 18 -4.50 1.83 -5.95
CA ALA A 18 -3.15 2.04 -5.53
C ALA A 18 -2.37 2.03 -6.84
N THR A 19 -2.09 3.21 -7.38
CA THR A 19 -1.00 3.38 -8.31
C THR A 19 0.18 2.75 -7.58
N ALA A 20 0.55 1.55 -8.00
CA ALA A 20 1.73 0.88 -7.52
C ALA A 20 2.89 1.80 -7.89
N LEU A 21 3.27 2.69 -6.97
CA LEU A 21 4.57 3.29 -6.96
C LEU A 21 5.53 2.13 -6.69
N LEU A 22 5.93 1.47 -7.78
CA LEU A 22 7.16 0.72 -7.82
C LEU A 22 8.29 1.74 -7.57
N CYS A 23 8.49 2.10 -6.30
CA CYS A 23 9.76 2.63 -5.86
C CYS A 23 10.75 1.47 -5.95
N ASN A 24 11.37 1.32 -7.14
CA ASN A 24 12.69 0.75 -7.22
C ASN A 24 13.62 1.66 -6.41
N SER A 25 13.74 1.41 -5.13
CA SER A 25 14.86 1.89 -4.36
C SER A 25 16.08 1.08 -4.81
N ALA A 26 16.73 1.54 -5.88
CA ALA A 26 18.12 1.24 -6.06
C ALA A 26 18.85 1.79 -4.84
N PHE A 27 19.34 0.90 -3.98
CA PHE A 27 20.31 1.24 -2.98
C PHE A 27 21.58 1.62 -3.73
N ALA A 28 21.80 2.91 -3.94
CA ALA A 28 23.13 3.42 -4.22
C ALA A 28 23.92 3.29 -2.92
N GLU A 29 24.98 2.50 -2.94
CA GLU A 29 26.07 2.60 -1.98
C GLU A 29 26.66 4.01 -2.11
N ASN A 30 26.18 4.94 -1.34
CA ASN A 30 26.80 6.17 -0.89
C ASN A 30 25.69 7.14 -0.45
N GLY A 31 25.62 7.34 0.85
CA GLY A 31 24.55 7.99 1.58
C GLY A 31 24.28 9.45 1.21
N ALA A 32 23.33 9.66 0.31
CA ALA A 32 22.60 10.90 0.21
C ALA A 32 21.10 10.58 0.04
N PRO A 33 20.19 11.16 0.83
CA PRO A 33 18.76 10.93 0.67
C PRO A 33 18.27 11.64 -0.58
N VAL A 34 17.79 10.85 -1.56
CA VAL A 34 17.06 11.39 -2.71
C VAL A 34 15.69 11.84 -2.22
N ALA A 35 15.40 13.12 -2.36
CA ALA A 35 14.10 13.72 -2.08
C ALA A 35 13.04 13.09 -2.99
N VAL A 36 12.07 12.38 -2.40
CA VAL A 36 10.88 11.90 -3.12
C VAL A 36 9.93 13.08 -3.27
N GLN A 37 9.98 13.74 -4.41
CA GLN A 37 8.93 14.65 -4.83
C GLN A 37 7.71 13.83 -5.27
N THR A 38 6.60 13.97 -4.57
CA THR A 38 5.28 13.46 -4.98
C THR A 38 4.65 14.41 -5.98
N THR A 39 5.21 14.47 -7.18
CA THR A 39 4.58 15.05 -8.36
C THR A 39 4.27 13.92 -9.33
N ALA A 40 3.12 14.00 -10.02
CA ALA A 40 2.79 13.10 -11.12
C ALA A 40 3.99 13.00 -12.08
N PRO A 41 4.32 11.81 -12.61
CA PRO A 41 5.49 11.65 -13.44
C PRO A 41 5.42 12.64 -14.63
N PRO A 42 6.52 13.36 -14.94
CA PRO A 42 6.55 14.24 -16.09
C PRO A 42 6.20 13.46 -17.37
N LYS A 43 5.48 14.07 -18.30
CA LYS A 43 5.13 13.48 -19.62
C LYS A 43 6.34 12.85 -20.34
N ALA A 44 7.53 13.34 -20.12
CA ALA A 44 8.77 12.76 -20.63
C ALA A 44 9.07 11.32 -20.16
N PHE A 45 8.51 10.88 -19.03
CA PHE A 45 8.71 9.50 -18.52
C PHE A 45 7.83 8.49 -19.25
N ILE A 46 6.63 8.91 -19.70
CA ILE A 46 5.70 8.07 -20.46
C ILE A 46 6.16 7.96 -21.93
N GLU A 47 6.73 9.03 -22.49
CA GLU A 47 7.30 8.99 -23.84
C GLU A 47 8.61 8.20 -23.93
N ALA A 48 9.41 8.16 -22.85
CA ALA A 48 10.61 7.31 -22.78
C ALA A 48 10.29 5.83 -22.73
N ALA A 49 9.16 5.44 -22.11
CA ALA A 49 8.71 4.06 -22.06
C ALA A 49 8.07 3.55 -23.38
N SER A 50 7.68 4.45 -24.27
CA SER A 50 7.07 4.12 -25.57
C SER A 50 8.05 4.12 -26.76
N LYS A 51 9.31 4.54 -26.57
CA LYS A 51 10.32 4.42 -27.61
C LYS A 51 10.88 2.99 -27.62
N PRO A 52 10.82 2.29 -28.77
CA PRO A 52 11.44 0.97 -28.86
C PRO A 52 12.93 1.13 -28.56
N LEU A 53 13.40 0.46 -27.49
CA LEU A 53 14.81 0.38 -27.14
C LEU A 53 15.59 -0.08 -28.37
N LYS A 54 16.53 0.74 -28.83
CA LYS A 54 17.48 0.33 -29.88
C LYS A 54 18.16 -0.94 -29.40
N LYS A 55 17.88 -2.05 -30.07
CA LYS A 55 18.44 -3.38 -29.77
C LYS A 55 19.97 -3.28 -29.74
N ASN A 56 20.53 -3.51 -28.56
CA ASN A 56 21.96 -3.65 -28.39
C ASN A 56 22.36 -4.99 -29.09
N PRO A 57 23.27 -5.04 -30.08
CA PRO A 57 23.52 -6.21 -30.91
C PRO A 57 24.12 -7.41 -30.18
N ARG A 58 24.30 -7.34 -28.86
CA ARG A 58 24.86 -8.43 -28.01
C ARG A 58 23.87 -9.01 -26.99
N GLN A 59 22.60 -8.61 -26.99
CA GLN A 59 21.62 -9.33 -26.19
C GLN A 59 21.12 -10.53 -27.00
N LEU A 60 21.48 -11.73 -26.56
CA LEU A 60 20.92 -12.99 -27.02
C LEU A 60 19.39 -12.89 -27.05
N ARG A 61 18.77 -13.38 -28.11
CA ARG A 61 17.31 -13.49 -28.15
C ARG A 61 16.86 -14.36 -26.97
N PRO A 62 15.70 -14.11 -26.36
CA PRO A 62 15.26 -14.93 -25.22
C PRO A 62 15.29 -16.44 -25.51
N SER A 63 15.01 -16.87 -26.71
CA SER A 63 15.09 -18.27 -27.14
C SER A 63 16.53 -18.83 -27.14
N GLU A 64 17.52 -18.06 -27.58
CA GLU A 64 18.93 -18.46 -27.55
C GLU A 64 19.46 -18.56 -26.11
N ALA A 65 19.08 -17.62 -25.24
CA ALA A 65 19.49 -17.68 -23.85
C ALA A 65 18.90 -18.90 -23.13
N VAL A 66 17.64 -19.23 -23.39
CA VAL A 66 16.99 -20.43 -22.85
C VAL A 66 17.72 -21.70 -23.28
N GLU A 67 18.07 -21.81 -24.55
CA GLU A 67 18.77 -23.01 -25.09
C GLU A 67 20.15 -23.15 -24.48
N ASN A 68 20.94 -22.09 -24.45
CA ASN A 68 22.28 -22.10 -23.84
C ASN A 68 22.24 -22.52 -22.35
N TYR A 69 21.24 -22.08 -21.59
CA TYR A 69 21.12 -22.54 -20.22
C TYR A 69 20.75 -24.03 -20.12
N ARG A 70 19.89 -24.54 -20.99
CA ARG A 70 19.52 -25.95 -21.02
C ARG A 70 20.72 -26.84 -21.33
N GLU A 71 21.45 -26.53 -22.39
CA GLU A 71 22.69 -27.26 -22.77
C GLU A 71 23.66 -27.27 -21.58
N ARG A 72 23.85 -26.13 -20.92
CA ARG A 72 24.76 -26.05 -19.77
C ARG A 72 24.29 -26.87 -18.57
N ILE A 73 22.98 -26.91 -18.30
CA ILE A 73 22.40 -27.73 -17.25
C ILE A 73 22.62 -29.22 -17.57
N GLU A 74 22.35 -29.66 -18.81
CA GLU A 74 22.58 -31.05 -19.25
C GLU A 74 24.03 -31.47 -19.10
N GLU A 75 24.99 -30.60 -19.47
CA GLU A 75 26.42 -30.86 -19.28
C GLU A 75 26.77 -31.04 -17.79
N LEU A 76 26.28 -30.17 -16.92
CA LEU A 76 26.54 -30.25 -15.48
C LEU A 76 25.88 -31.46 -14.84
N GLU A 77 24.70 -31.85 -15.30
CA GLU A 77 24.01 -33.05 -14.83
C GLU A 77 24.74 -34.34 -15.26
N ALA A 78 25.27 -34.36 -16.49
CA ALA A 78 26.08 -35.47 -16.99
C ALA A 78 27.39 -35.62 -16.18
N GLN A 79 27.99 -34.53 -15.73
CA GLN A 79 29.25 -34.50 -14.98
C GLN A 79 29.09 -34.77 -13.49
N HIS A 80 28.06 -34.22 -12.87
CA HIS A 80 27.92 -34.13 -11.42
C HIS A 80 26.61 -34.72 -10.89
N GLY A 81 25.74 -35.26 -11.77
CA GLY A 81 24.40 -35.75 -11.41
C GLY A 81 23.38 -34.63 -11.23
N ALA A 82 22.11 -35.01 -11.04
CA ALA A 82 20.95 -34.09 -11.03
C ALA A 82 20.96 -33.01 -9.91
N TYR A 83 21.81 -33.18 -8.92
CA TYR A 83 21.98 -32.23 -7.79
C TYR A 83 23.40 -31.64 -7.75
N GLY A 84 24.10 -31.63 -8.89
CA GLY A 84 25.47 -31.12 -8.99
C GLY A 84 25.55 -29.63 -8.58
N VAL A 85 26.69 -29.25 -8.00
CA VAL A 85 27.00 -27.88 -7.62
C VAL A 85 27.00 -26.97 -8.86
N GLY A 86 26.35 -25.81 -8.78
CA GLY A 86 26.25 -24.83 -9.86
C GLY A 86 25.05 -25.03 -10.80
N ILE A 87 24.30 -26.15 -10.69
CA ILE A 87 23.07 -26.35 -11.48
C ILE A 87 21.98 -25.36 -11.04
N ASP A 88 21.89 -25.04 -9.76
CA ASP A 88 20.94 -24.10 -9.22
C ASP A 88 21.13 -22.67 -9.76
N GLU A 89 22.37 -22.22 -9.97
CA GLU A 89 22.66 -20.95 -10.63
C GLU A 89 22.23 -20.93 -12.11
N GLN A 90 22.48 -22.04 -12.85
CA GLN A 90 22.04 -22.15 -14.24
C GLN A 90 20.51 -22.19 -14.34
N LEU A 91 19.85 -22.92 -13.45
CA LEU A 91 18.39 -22.96 -13.37
C LEU A 91 17.80 -21.60 -13.03
N LEU A 92 18.42 -20.83 -12.14
CA LEU A 92 18.02 -19.44 -11.85
C LEU A 92 18.14 -18.57 -13.12
N GLY A 93 19.21 -18.74 -13.90
CA GLY A 93 19.41 -18.09 -15.20
C GLY A 93 18.32 -18.47 -16.21
N LEU A 94 18.07 -19.77 -16.38
CA LEU A 94 17.04 -20.32 -17.26
C LEU A 94 15.65 -19.78 -16.89
N ALA A 95 15.26 -19.93 -15.62
CA ALA A 95 13.97 -19.47 -15.13
C ALA A 95 13.78 -17.94 -15.30
N THR A 96 14.86 -17.17 -15.11
CA THR A 96 14.84 -15.73 -15.37
C THR A 96 14.65 -15.39 -16.84
N ALA A 97 15.26 -16.14 -17.76
CA ALA A 97 15.08 -15.98 -19.20
C ALA A 97 13.65 -16.35 -19.63
N LEU A 98 13.10 -17.44 -19.09
CA LEU A 98 11.70 -17.87 -19.30
C LEU A 98 10.72 -16.81 -18.77
N GLN A 99 10.94 -16.29 -17.56
CA GLN A 99 10.12 -15.21 -16.97
C GLN A 99 10.10 -13.97 -17.87
N LYS A 100 11.25 -13.54 -18.37
CA LYS A 100 11.36 -12.38 -19.26
C LYS A 100 10.69 -12.58 -20.62
N SER A 101 10.55 -13.82 -21.07
CA SER A 101 9.80 -14.17 -22.30
C SER A 101 8.30 -14.33 -22.09
N GLY A 102 7.82 -14.22 -20.84
CA GLY A 102 6.43 -14.42 -20.47
C GLY A 102 6.05 -15.88 -20.20
N ALA A 103 6.99 -16.83 -20.27
CA ALA A 103 6.77 -18.25 -20.00
C ALA A 103 6.76 -18.53 -18.47
N HIS A 104 5.85 -17.88 -17.75
CA HIS A 104 5.81 -17.89 -16.29
C HIS A 104 5.62 -19.27 -15.67
N GLU A 105 4.81 -20.15 -16.28
CA GLU A 105 4.59 -21.52 -15.77
C GLU A 105 5.88 -22.34 -15.79
N GLN A 106 6.63 -22.26 -16.89
CA GLN A 106 7.94 -22.92 -16.99
C GLN A 106 8.94 -22.29 -16.02
N ALA A 107 8.96 -20.96 -15.91
CA ALA A 107 9.81 -20.27 -14.95
C ALA A 107 9.56 -20.71 -13.50
N VAL A 108 8.30 -20.88 -13.09
CA VAL A 108 7.91 -21.39 -11.77
C VAL A 108 8.51 -22.78 -11.52
N SER A 109 8.43 -23.67 -12.50
CA SER A 109 9.01 -25.03 -12.41
C SER A 109 10.52 -24.98 -12.18
N GLU A 110 11.24 -24.19 -12.98
CA GLU A 110 12.69 -24.11 -12.90
C GLU A 110 13.16 -23.37 -11.62
N PHE A 111 12.46 -22.34 -11.16
CA PHE A 111 12.75 -21.71 -9.87
C PHE A 111 12.60 -22.70 -8.71
N ARG A 112 11.53 -23.52 -8.70
CA ARG A 112 11.34 -24.55 -7.68
C ARG A 112 12.45 -25.59 -7.70
N ARG A 113 12.88 -26.01 -8.88
CA ARG A 113 14.00 -26.96 -9.05
C ARG A 113 15.31 -26.35 -8.55
N ALA A 114 15.60 -25.09 -8.90
CA ALA A 114 16.77 -24.37 -8.40
C ALA A 114 16.80 -24.29 -6.88
N MET A 115 15.65 -23.95 -6.25
CA MET A 115 15.52 -23.92 -4.80
C MET A 115 15.76 -25.29 -4.16
N LEU A 116 15.28 -26.37 -4.78
CA LEU A 116 15.50 -27.73 -4.25
C LEU A 116 16.99 -28.08 -4.26
N ILE A 117 17.69 -27.83 -5.37
CA ILE A 117 19.12 -28.10 -5.51
C ILE A 117 19.93 -27.26 -4.52
N SER A 118 19.63 -25.98 -4.41
CA SER A 118 20.27 -25.10 -3.43
C SER A 118 20.08 -25.62 -1.99
N ARG A 119 18.89 -26.13 -1.64
CA ARG A 119 18.66 -26.74 -0.30
C ARG A 119 19.47 -28.01 -0.08
N VAL A 120 19.63 -28.84 -1.11
CA VAL A 120 20.41 -30.06 -1.04
C VAL A 120 21.88 -29.75 -0.83
N ASN A 121 22.42 -28.78 -1.56
CA ASN A 121 23.84 -28.45 -1.56
C ASN A 121 24.26 -27.55 -0.38
N GLU A 122 23.43 -26.59 0.00
CA GLU A 122 23.79 -25.54 0.95
C GLU A 122 22.95 -25.58 2.24
N GLY A 123 21.93 -26.41 2.29
CA GLY A 123 21.04 -26.58 3.44
C GLY A 123 19.74 -25.78 3.34
N LEU A 124 18.78 -26.20 4.17
CA LEU A 124 17.41 -25.68 4.18
C LEU A 124 17.33 -24.16 4.46
N TYR A 125 18.26 -23.62 5.21
CA TYR A 125 18.27 -22.21 5.62
C TYR A 125 19.17 -21.33 4.75
N SER A 126 19.68 -21.84 3.63
CA SER A 126 20.59 -21.06 2.77
C SER A 126 19.91 -19.81 2.23
N LEU A 127 20.62 -18.68 2.33
CA LEU A 127 20.19 -17.39 1.80
C LEU A 127 20.30 -17.31 0.26
N SER A 128 21.02 -18.26 -0.39
CA SER A 128 21.08 -18.37 -1.85
C SER A 128 19.72 -18.60 -2.50
N GLN A 129 18.75 -19.12 -1.75
CA GLN A 129 17.37 -19.28 -2.20
C GLN A 129 16.63 -17.94 -2.43
N ILE A 130 17.07 -16.84 -1.82
CA ILE A 130 16.35 -15.56 -1.82
C ILE A 130 16.08 -15.02 -3.24
N PRO A 131 17.04 -14.98 -4.18
CA PRO A 131 16.79 -14.53 -5.55
C PRO A 131 15.75 -15.40 -6.26
N MET A 132 15.79 -16.72 -6.05
CA MET A 132 14.86 -17.68 -6.64
C MET A 132 13.45 -17.46 -6.13
N ILE A 133 13.27 -17.35 -4.79
CA ILE A 133 11.96 -17.12 -4.15
C ILE A 133 11.34 -15.82 -4.63
N LYS A 134 12.10 -14.73 -4.69
CA LYS A 134 11.57 -13.42 -5.13
C LYS A 134 11.03 -13.47 -6.55
N ARG A 135 11.77 -14.09 -7.48
CA ARG A 135 11.34 -14.23 -8.87
C ARG A 135 10.22 -15.26 -9.05
N LEU A 136 10.21 -16.31 -8.23
CA LEU A 136 9.11 -17.25 -8.16
C LEU A 136 7.79 -16.54 -7.80
N ILE A 137 7.80 -15.71 -6.76
CA ILE A 137 6.65 -14.89 -6.35
C ILE A 137 6.19 -13.98 -7.50
N GLU A 138 7.10 -13.29 -8.19
CA GLU A 138 6.77 -12.44 -9.34
C GLU A 138 6.05 -13.23 -10.46
N SER A 139 6.55 -14.45 -10.78
CA SER A 139 5.90 -15.30 -11.79
C SER A 139 4.54 -15.82 -11.34
N GLN A 140 4.38 -16.18 -10.06
CA GLN A 140 3.10 -16.62 -9.50
C GLN A 140 2.06 -15.49 -9.50
N ILE A 141 2.47 -14.25 -9.20
CA ILE A 141 1.59 -13.07 -9.33
C ILE A 141 1.13 -12.89 -10.78
N ALA A 142 2.05 -13.03 -11.75
CA ALA A 142 1.72 -12.92 -13.17
C ALA A 142 0.73 -14.01 -13.63
N LEU A 143 0.79 -15.19 -13.01
CA LEU A 143 -0.13 -16.32 -13.24
C LEU A 143 -1.42 -16.25 -12.41
N ASN A 144 -1.61 -15.21 -11.61
CA ASN A 144 -2.73 -15.10 -10.67
C ASN A 144 -2.80 -16.22 -9.61
N GLN A 145 -1.66 -16.84 -9.30
CA GLN A 145 -1.49 -17.86 -8.24
C GLN A 145 -1.21 -17.17 -6.91
N TRP A 146 -2.26 -16.57 -6.34
CA TRP A 146 -2.09 -15.69 -5.18
C TRP A 146 -1.73 -16.47 -3.90
N GLU A 147 -2.34 -17.61 -3.66
CA GLU A 147 -2.10 -18.46 -2.49
C GLU A 147 -0.65 -18.94 -2.45
N GLU A 148 -0.15 -19.45 -3.56
CA GLU A 148 1.24 -19.92 -3.66
C GLU A 148 2.24 -18.74 -3.52
N ALA A 149 1.91 -17.58 -4.07
CA ALA A 149 2.71 -16.37 -3.88
C ALA A 149 2.73 -15.95 -2.41
N ASN A 150 1.58 -16.03 -1.72
CA ASN A 150 1.47 -15.74 -0.28
C ASN A 150 2.33 -16.69 0.57
N ASP A 151 2.27 -17.99 0.29
CA ASP A 151 3.06 -18.99 0.99
C ASP A 151 4.57 -18.74 0.80
N ASN A 152 4.99 -18.37 -0.40
CA ASN A 152 6.38 -18.03 -0.67
C ASN A 152 6.81 -16.70 -0.04
N GLN A 153 5.91 -15.72 0.13
CA GLN A 153 6.18 -14.50 0.91
C GLN A 153 6.42 -14.83 2.40
N LEU A 154 5.61 -15.71 2.97
CA LEU A 154 5.77 -16.19 4.35
C LEU A 154 7.06 -17.01 4.50
N TYR A 155 7.37 -17.87 3.53
CA TYR A 155 8.61 -18.64 3.52
C TYR A 155 9.85 -17.73 3.43
N LEU A 156 9.81 -16.69 2.63
CA LEU A 156 10.87 -15.69 2.53
C LEU A 156 11.09 -14.98 3.88
N TYR A 157 10.00 -14.58 4.56
CA TYR A 157 10.08 -13.98 5.89
C TYR A 157 10.73 -14.95 6.90
N TRP A 158 10.26 -16.20 6.93
CA TRP A 158 10.79 -17.25 7.81
C TRP A 158 12.28 -17.52 7.55
N LEU A 159 12.71 -17.53 6.29
CA LEU A 159 14.12 -17.74 5.93
C LEU A 159 15.03 -16.61 6.49
N TYR A 160 14.58 -15.37 6.38
CA TYR A 160 15.28 -14.23 6.99
C TYR A 160 15.33 -14.34 8.52
N GLU A 161 14.20 -14.68 9.14
CA GLU A 161 14.09 -14.81 10.59
C GLU A 161 15.02 -15.89 11.14
N LYS A 162 15.12 -17.06 10.47
CA LYS A 162 16.02 -18.15 10.86
C LYS A 162 17.49 -17.77 10.77
N ASN A 163 17.87 -16.93 9.83
CA ASN A 163 19.25 -16.51 9.66
C ASN A 163 19.67 -15.34 10.53
N TYR A 164 18.74 -14.41 10.81
CA TYR A 164 19.09 -13.15 11.44
C TYR A 164 18.43 -12.96 12.82
N GLY A 165 17.33 -13.65 13.08
CA GLY A 165 16.47 -13.42 14.24
C GLY A 165 15.49 -12.27 14.02
N GLU A 166 14.33 -12.36 14.68
CA GLU A 166 13.16 -11.50 14.49
C GLU A 166 13.45 -10.00 14.57
N LYS A 167 14.37 -9.60 15.46
CA LYS A 167 14.63 -8.17 15.79
C LYS A 167 15.90 -7.60 15.17
N ASP A 168 16.53 -8.33 14.28
CA ASP A 168 17.72 -7.85 13.55
C ASP A 168 17.34 -6.82 12.50
N PRO A 169 18.11 -5.72 12.31
CA PRO A 169 17.85 -4.73 11.27
C PRO A 169 17.79 -5.29 9.84
N ARG A 170 18.46 -6.41 9.58
CA ARG A 170 18.43 -7.10 8.28
C ARG A 170 17.05 -7.68 7.95
N MET A 171 16.15 -7.79 8.92
CA MET A 171 14.75 -8.14 8.72
C MET A 171 13.91 -7.03 8.07
N LEU A 172 14.32 -5.76 8.15
CA LEU A 172 13.50 -4.62 7.69
C LEU A 172 13.04 -4.74 6.23
N PRO A 173 13.86 -5.15 5.26
CA PRO A 173 13.40 -5.27 3.87
C PRO A 173 12.27 -6.30 3.71
N VAL A 174 12.38 -7.47 4.33
CA VAL A 174 11.35 -8.52 4.23
C VAL A 174 10.10 -8.18 5.04
N ILE A 175 10.24 -7.54 6.20
CA ILE A 175 9.11 -7.03 7.00
C ILE A 175 8.34 -5.98 6.18
N ASN A 176 9.02 -5.01 5.59
CA ASN A 176 8.37 -3.97 4.79
C ASN A 176 7.65 -4.55 3.55
N ASN A 177 8.27 -5.56 2.91
CA ASN A 177 7.65 -6.24 1.78
C ASN A 177 6.40 -7.00 2.19
N LEU A 178 6.47 -7.82 3.24
CA LEU A 178 5.35 -8.62 3.74
C LEU A 178 4.23 -7.73 4.32
N SER A 179 4.57 -6.61 4.97
CA SER A 179 3.58 -5.65 5.45
C SER A 179 2.74 -5.06 4.30
N ARG A 180 3.41 -4.66 3.21
CA ARG A 180 2.74 -4.13 2.01
C ARG A 180 1.92 -5.22 1.32
N TRP A 181 2.44 -6.43 1.25
CA TRP A 181 1.73 -7.59 0.70
C TRP A 181 0.39 -7.81 1.39
N HIS A 182 0.38 -7.89 2.72
CA HIS A 182 -0.85 -8.06 3.47
C HIS A 182 -1.80 -6.86 3.34
N LEU A 183 -1.29 -5.63 3.31
CA LEU A 183 -2.13 -4.46 3.11
C LEU A 183 -2.75 -4.43 1.71
N GLN A 184 -1.99 -4.82 0.69
CA GLN A 184 -2.47 -4.94 -0.68
C GLN A 184 -3.51 -6.05 -0.81
N ALA A 185 -3.27 -7.23 -0.21
CA ALA A 185 -4.23 -8.32 -0.17
C ALA A 185 -5.58 -7.88 0.41
N TYR A 186 -5.57 -7.08 1.49
CA TYR A 186 -6.79 -6.49 2.03
C TYR A 186 -7.48 -5.56 1.04
N VAL A 187 -6.74 -4.66 0.40
CA VAL A 187 -7.29 -3.64 -0.54
C VAL A 187 -7.86 -4.30 -1.80
N GLU A 188 -7.21 -5.36 -2.30
CA GLU A 188 -7.62 -6.11 -3.48
C GLU A 188 -8.61 -7.24 -3.18
N GLU A 189 -9.03 -7.37 -1.93
CA GLU A 189 -9.95 -8.42 -1.45
C GLU A 189 -9.46 -9.84 -1.80
N LYS A 190 -8.15 -10.09 -1.62
CA LYS A 190 -7.53 -11.39 -1.87
C LYS A 190 -7.62 -12.31 -0.65
N GLY A 191 -7.98 -13.58 -0.90
CA GLY A 191 -8.16 -14.59 0.15
C GLY A 191 -9.40 -14.36 1.02
N ASP A 192 -9.68 -15.33 1.91
CA ASP A 192 -10.89 -15.35 2.72
C ASP A 192 -10.76 -14.66 4.08
N THR A 193 -9.54 -14.21 4.43
CA THR A 193 -9.19 -13.71 5.78
C THR A 193 -8.76 -12.25 5.79
N LEU A 194 -9.55 -11.36 5.18
CA LEU A 194 -9.23 -9.94 5.02
C LEU A 194 -8.87 -9.24 6.34
N PHE A 195 -9.58 -9.58 7.42
CA PHE A 195 -9.29 -9.01 8.73
C PHE A 195 -7.90 -9.42 9.26
N GLU A 196 -7.52 -10.70 9.07
CA GLU A 196 -6.22 -11.20 9.51
C GLU A 196 -5.06 -10.58 8.69
N HIS A 197 -5.28 -10.25 7.42
CA HIS A 197 -4.32 -9.46 6.63
C HIS A 197 -4.07 -8.08 7.24
N LEU A 198 -5.11 -7.38 7.70
CA LEU A 198 -4.94 -6.09 8.38
C LEU A 198 -4.18 -6.24 9.70
N ILE A 199 -4.45 -7.29 10.48
CA ILE A 199 -3.75 -7.56 11.74
C ILE A 199 -2.27 -7.86 11.46
N SER A 200 -1.98 -8.75 10.50
CA SER A 200 -0.61 -9.12 10.11
C SER A 200 0.18 -7.90 9.64
N ALA A 201 -0.40 -7.08 8.76
CA ALA A 201 0.23 -5.83 8.33
C ALA A 201 0.50 -4.88 9.51
N THR A 202 -0.47 -4.74 10.43
CA THR A 202 -0.31 -3.88 11.61
C THR A 202 0.83 -4.35 12.52
N ASN A 203 0.91 -5.66 12.78
CA ASN A 203 1.95 -6.25 13.61
C ASN A 203 3.34 -6.10 12.98
N LEU A 204 3.46 -6.34 11.67
CA LEU A 204 4.71 -6.20 10.93
C LEU A 204 5.20 -4.74 10.89
N TYR A 205 4.31 -3.77 10.64
CA TYR A 205 4.69 -2.36 10.72
C TYR A 205 5.10 -1.96 12.15
N SER A 206 4.44 -2.50 13.18
CA SER A 206 4.82 -2.28 14.58
C SER A 206 6.20 -2.85 14.87
N LEU A 207 6.50 -4.06 14.40
CA LEU A 207 7.80 -4.70 14.50
C LEU A 207 8.89 -3.86 13.79
N ALA A 208 8.62 -3.36 12.59
CA ALA A 208 9.54 -2.46 11.89
C ALA A 208 9.86 -1.20 12.70
N VAL A 209 8.82 -0.56 13.29
CA VAL A 209 9.01 0.60 14.17
C VAL A 209 9.89 0.28 15.37
N ASP A 210 9.70 -0.87 15.99
CA ASP A 210 10.47 -1.31 17.16
C ASP A 210 11.94 -1.59 16.80
N ILE A 211 12.19 -2.31 15.69
CA ILE A 211 13.53 -2.58 15.17
C ILE A 211 14.26 -1.27 14.86
N ILE A 212 13.62 -0.35 14.11
CA ILE A 212 14.24 0.91 13.72
C ILE A 212 14.54 1.75 14.96
N THR A 213 13.58 1.86 15.87
CA THR A 213 13.76 2.67 17.09
C THR A 213 14.91 2.16 17.94
N LYS A 214 15.02 0.84 18.12
CA LYS A 214 16.04 0.21 18.96
C LYS A 214 17.43 0.31 18.36
N ASN A 215 17.57 0.14 17.05
CA ASN A 215 18.86 0.03 16.38
C ASN A 215 19.39 1.37 15.82
N PHE A 216 18.48 2.29 15.45
CA PHE A 216 18.85 3.53 14.76
C PHE A 216 18.38 4.80 15.49
N GLY A 217 17.57 4.65 16.53
CA GLY A 217 17.05 5.75 17.33
C GLY A 217 15.65 6.20 16.97
N SER A 218 15.06 7.00 17.86
CA SER A 218 13.66 7.42 17.80
C SER A 218 13.36 8.50 16.76
N THR A 219 14.39 9.09 16.17
CA THR A 219 14.27 10.17 15.16
C THR A 219 14.75 9.75 13.78
N ASP A 220 15.01 8.46 13.56
CA ASP A 220 15.48 7.96 12.27
C ASP A 220 14.39 8.06 11.20
N LEU A 221 14.72 8.59 10.01
CA LEU A 221 13.76 8.82 8.92
C LEU A 221 13.14 7.53 8.38
N ARG A 222 13.77 6.37 8.54
CA ARG A 222 13.20 5.07 8.18
C ARG A 222 11.92 4.75 8.94
N LEU A 223 11.68 5.38 10.11
CA LEU A 223 10.43 5.25 10.86
C LEU A 223 9.21 5.74 10.08
N VAL A 224 9.38 6.72 9.19
CA VAL A 224 8.26 7.40 8.53
C VAL A 224 7.40 6.44 7.72
N ASP A 225 8.00 5.56 6.93
CA ASP A 225 7.26 4.61 6.10
C ASP A 225 6.51 3.57 6.94
N ALA A 226 7.15 3.03 7.98
CA ALA A 226 6.50 2.09 8.89
C ALA A 226 5.34 2.74 9.67
N LEU A 227 5.51 3.98 10.11
CA LEU A 227 4.46 4.75 10.80
C LEU A 227 3.30 5.12 9.86
N ARG A 228 3.58 5.42 8.59
CA ARG A 228 2.52 5.59 7.58
C ARG A 228 1.75 4.30 7.32
N GLY A 229 2.46 3.17 7.30
CA GLY A 229 1.83 1.85 7.25
C GLY A 229 0.89 1.62 8.44
N LEU A 230 1.33 1.93 9.66
CA LEU A 230 0.49 1.88 10.86
C LEU A 230 -0.71 2.82 10.78
N LYS A 231 -0.56 4.04 10.26
CA LYS A 231 -1.68 4.94 10.01
C LYS A 231 -2.70 4.29 9.08
N ALA A 232 -2.25 3.74 7.95
CA ALA A 232 -3.13 3.15 6.94
C ALA A 232 -3.88 1.92 7.48
N THR A 233 -3.20 0.97 8.09
CA THR A 233 -3.82 -0.23 8.66
C THR A 233 -4.83 0.11 9.76
N ASN A 234 -4.51 1.09 10.63
CA ASN A 234 -5.44 1.53 11.67
C ASN A 234 -6.67 2.26 11.11
N TYR A 235 -6.55 2.99 9.99
CA TYR A 235 -7.71 3.53 9.29
C TYR A 235 -8.63 2.41 8.79
N TYR A 236 -8.07 1.40 8.13
CA TYR A 236 -8.84 0.27 7.64
C TYR A 236 -9.46 -0.56 8.77
N LEU A 237 -8.75 -0.81 9.86
CA LEU A 237 -9.30 -1.47 11.05
C LEU A 237 -10.47 -0.71 11.67
N ALA A 238 -10.38 0.63 11.75
CA ALA A 238 -11.47 1.47 12.26
C ALA A 238 -12.72 1.45 11.37
N THR A 239 -12.54 1.27 10.06
CA THR A 239 -13.61 1.31 9.06
C THR A 239 -14.03 -0.06 8.53
N TYR A 240 -13.39 -1.14 8.98
CA TYR A 240 -13.68 -2.51 8.58
C TYR A 240 -15.13 -2.89 8.89
N LYS A 241 -15.85 -3.43 7.90
CA LYS A 241 -17.28 -3.75 8.01
C LYS A 241 -17.56 -5.25 8.03
N GLY A 242 -16.57 -6.07 7.70
CA GLY A 242 -16.72 -7.52 7.73
C GLY A 242 -16.83 -8.05 9.15
N GLU A 243 -17.26 -9.30 9.28
CA GLU A 243 -17.23 -10.03 10.54
C GLU A 243 -15.85 -10.62 10.78
N SER A 244 -15.42 -10.68 12.02
CA SER A 244 -14.23 -11.44 12.41
C SER A 244 -14.60 -12.91 12.35
N GLN A 245 -13.97 -13.70 11.50
CA GLN A 245 -14.25 -15.13 11.34
C GLN A 245 -13.93 -15.96 12.61
N ASN A 246 -13.15 -15.41 13.53
CA ASN A 246 -12.87 -16.00 14.84
C ASN A 246 -13.17 -15.00 15.94
N PRO A 247 -14.35 -15.02 16.56
CA PRO A 247 -14.64 -14.17 17.73
C PRO A 247 -13.80 -14.65 18.91
N VAL A 248 -12.64 -14.03 19.08
CA VAL A 248 -11.86 -14.20 20.32
C VAL A 248 -12.56 -13.38 21.39
N ILE A 249 -13.23 -14.08 22.30
CA ILE A 249 -13.84 -13.48 23.49
C ILE A 249 -12.71 -13.03 24.40
N ILE A 250 -12.42 -11.73 24.41
CA ILE A 250 -11.51 -11.17 25.40
C ILE A 250 -12.32 -10.92 26.64
N ASN A 251 -12.21 -11.83 27.62
CA ASN A 251 -12.77 -11.61 28.95
C ASN A 251 -11.98 -10.48 29.63
N THR A 252 -12.50 -9.26 29.60
CA THR A 252 -12.01 -8.17 30.43
C THR A 252 -12.65 -8.28 31.80
N SER A 253 -12.26 -9.30 32.57
CA SER A 253 -12.59 -9.40 33.99
C SER A 253 -11.74 -8.43 34.79
N PHE A 254 -12.15 -7.16 34.88
CA PHE A 254 -11.80 -6.34 36.02
C PHE A 254 -12.93 -6.55 37.06
N GLY A 255 -12.60 -7.26 38.13
CA GLY A 255 -13.33 -7.59 39.32
C GLY A 255 -14.66 -6.88 39.55
N GLY A 256 -15.73 -7.48 39.09
CA GLY A 256 -17.09 -7.06 39.37
C GLY A 256 -18.06 -8.13 38.89
N SER A 257 -18.58 -8.92 39.81
CA SER A 257 -19.66 -9.88 39.59
C SER A 257 -20.96 -9.14 39.25
N GLY A 258 -21.16 -8.81 37.98
CA GLY A 258 -22.39 -8.24 37.47
C GLY A 258 -22.81 -8.89 36.15
N PRO A 259 -24.13 -9.01 35.87
CA PRO A 259 -24.65 -9.71 34.69
C PRO A 259 -24.39 -9.03 33.33
N ASN A 260 -23.53 -8.00 33.25
CA ASN A 260 -23.20 -7.23 32.05
C ASN A 260 -21.73 -7.31 31.68
N SER A 261 -21.13 -8.51 31.66
CA SER A 261 -19.84 -8.69 31.01
C SER A 261 -20.02 -8.52 29.48
N HIS A 262 -19.80 -7.31 28.98
CA HIS A 262 -19.78 -7.06 27.54
C HIS A 262 -18.61 -7.81 26.92
N GLN A 263 -18.88 -8.95 26.33
CA GLN A 263 -17.94 -9.69 25.50
C GLN A 263 -17.61 -8.84 24.27
N ARG A 264 -16.42 -8.28 24.24
CA ARG A 264 -15.95 -7.51 23.08
C ARG A 264 -15.22 -8.47 22.13
N THR A 265 -15.58 -8.39 20.86
CA THR A 265 -14.86 -9.16 19.82
C THR A 265 -13.44 -8.58 19.62
N LYS A 266 -12.51 -9.40 19.10
CA LYS A 266 -11.16 -8.96 18.69
C LYS A 266 -11.25 -7.70 17.79
N LEU A 267 -12.21 -7.67 16.88
CA LEU A 267 -12.47 -6.55 15.99
C LEU A 267 -12.86 -5.27 16.74
N ASP A 268 -13.75 -5.35 17.74
CA ASP A 268 -14.16 -4.18 18.52
C ASP A 268 -13.00 -3.59 19.31
N HIS A 269 -12.11 -4.44 19.83
CA HIS A 269 -10.90 -4.02 20.49
C HIS A 269 -9.98 -3.21 19.55
N TYR A 270 -9.76 -3.70 18.32
CA TYR A 270 -8.96 -2.99 17.34
C TYR A 270 -9.64 -1.69 16.89
N ARG A 271 -10.94 -1.70 16.61
CA ARG A 271 -11.69 -0.49 16.23
C ARG A 271 -11.57 0.62 17.28
N MET A 272 -11.72 0.28 18.55
CA MET A 272 -11.61 1.25 19.64
C MET A 272 -10.22 1.88 19.76
N LYS A 273 -9.17 1.11 19.54
CA LYS A 273 -7.78 1.57 19.64
C LYS A 273 -7.29 2.29 18.38
N SER A 274 -7.85 1.99 17.22
CA SER A 274 -7.34 2.41 15.92
C SER A 274 -7.20 3.92 15.77
N PHE A 275 -8.17 4.72 16.24
CA PHE A 275 -8.05 6.17 16.20
C PHE A 275 -6.79 6.65 16.93
N ASN A 276 -6.59 6.20 18.16
CA ASN A 276 -5.47 6.65 19.00
C ASN A 276 -4.13 6.11 18.48
N THR A 277 -4.10 4.89 17.97
CA THR A 277 -2.88 4.28 17.40
C THR A 277 -2.45 5.02 16.13
N GLY A 278 -3.37 5.28 15.21
CA GLY A 278 -3.08 6.05 14.00
C GLY A 278 -2.67 7.49 14.31
N LYS A 279 -3.36 8.16 15.24
CA LYS A 279 -2.97 9.49 15.74
C LYS A 279 -1.52 9.48 16.27
N LYS A 280 -1.18 8.53 17.15
CA LYS A 280 0.17 8.40 17.72
C LYS A 280 1.22 8.19 16.62
N ALA A 281 0.92 7.36 15.62
CA ALA A 281 1.82 7.14 14.50
C ALA A 281 2.11 8.44 13.72
N ILE A 282 1.09 9.23 13.40
CA ILE A 282 1.27 10.50 12.68
C ILE A 282 2.00 11.54 13.54
N THR A 283 1.64 11.65 14.82
CA THR A 283 2.34 12.57 15.75
C THR A 283 3.83 12.22 15.85
N ARG A 284 4.16 10.92 15.85
CA ARG A 284 5.55 10.48 15.83
C ARG A 284 6.26 10.82 14.51
N ILE A 285 5.57 10.79 13.36
CA ILE A 285 6.13 11.26 12.08
C ILE A 285 6.49 12.76 12.18
N VAL A 286 5.60 13.57 12.74
CA VAL A 286 5.87 14.99 12.96
C VAL A 286 7.13 15.17 13.82
N ASP A 287 7.23 14.45 14.94
CA ASP A 287 8.38 14.49 15.85
C ASP A 287 9.68 14.04 15.18
N VAL A 288 9.65 12.95 14.39
CA VAL A 288 10.79 12.49 13.59
C VAL A 288 11.29 13.60 12.67
N TYR A 289 10.39 14.23 11.90
CA TYR A 289 10.76 15.29 10.98
C TYR A 289 11.24 16.57 11.69
N GLN A 290 10.73 16.89 12.86
CA GLN A 290 11.16 18.06 13.64
C GLN A 290 12.56 17.88 14.24
N ARG A 291 12.88 16.67 14.69
CA ARG A 291 14.14 16.42 15.42
C ARG A 291 15.27 15.90 14.56
N ASN A 292 14.98 15.40 13.37
CA ASN A 292 16.03 14.91 12.48
C ASN A 292 16.56 16.04 11.58
N PRO A 293 17.84 16.43 11.71
CA PRO A 293 18.39 17.55 10.93
C PRO A 293 18.48 17.27 9.41
N LYS A 294 18.34 16.02 9.00
CA LYS A 294 18.32 15.60 7.58
C LYS A 294 16.90 15.60 7.01
N SER A 295 15.90 16.05 7.75
CA SER A 295 14.53 16.12 7.27
C SER A 295 14.39 17.11 6.12
N PRO A 296 13.59 16.80 5.09
CA PRO A 296 13.29 17.78 4.05
C PRO A 296 12.61 19.03 4.65
N PRO A 297 12.87 20.23 4.08
CA PRO A 297 12.13 21.43 4.47
C PRO A 297 10.64 21.19 4.41
N ALA A 298 9.88 21.79 5.32
CA ALA A 298 8.42 21.66 5.43
C ALA A 298 7.87 20.22 5.66
N ALA A 299 8.71 19.18 5.78
CA ALA A 299 8.24 17.79 5.97
C ALA A 299 7.40 17.64 7.25
N SER A 300 7.81 18.28 8.33
CA SER A 300 7.09 18.32 9.60
C SER A 300 5.71 19.01 9.44
N ALA A 301 5.66 20.12 8.73
CA ALA A 301 4.39 20.82 8.45
C ALA A 301 3.45 19.97 7.58
N LYS A 302 3.97 19.32 6.53
CA LYS A 302 3.21 18.37 5.70
C LYS A 302 2.69 17.18 6.53
N ALA A 303 3.46 16.68 7.48
CA ALA A 303 3.00 15.63 8.40
C ALA A 303 1.92 16.12 9.37
N LYS A 304 1.94 17.40 9.79
CA LYS A 304 0.83 18.01 10.54
C LYS A 304 -0.45 18.09 9.69
N VAL A 305 -0.35 18.35 8.38
CA VAL A 305 -1.51 18.26 7.48
C VAL A 305 -2.10 16.84 7.49
N GLU A 306 -1.27 15.79 7.45
CA GLU A 306 -1.74 14.40 7.58
C GLU A 306 -2.46 14.15 8.93
N LEU A 307 -2.03 14.80 10.01
CA LEU A 307 -2.70 14.72 11.31
C LEU A 307 -4.06 15.44 11.28
N GLY A 308 -4.15 16.58 10.63
CA GLY A 308 -5.43 17.28 10.39
C GLY A 308 -6.41 16.42 9.59
N ASP A 309 -5.92 15.79 8.51
CA ASP A 309 -6.69 14.82 7.70
C ASP A 309 -7.21 13.66 8.55
N TRP A 310 -6.37 13.13 9.44
CA TRP A 310 -6.76 12.08 10.38
C TRP A 310 -7.92 12.51 11.29
N TYR A 311 -7.83 13.68 11.87
CA TYR A 311 -8.91 14.23 12.68
C TYR A 311 -10.20 14.42 11.87
N MET A 312 -10.10 14.91 10.62
CA MET A 312 -11.27 15.06 9.73
C MET A 312 -11.94 13.72 9.45
N MET A 313 -11.17 12.68 9.11
CA MET A 313 -11.71 11.34 8.85
C MET A 313 -12.52 10.79 10.03
N PHE A 314 -12.14 11.13 11.25
CA PHE A 314 -12.81 10.70 12.49
C PHE A 314 -13.80 11.73 13.09
N ASN A 315 -14.28 12.69 12.29
CA ASN A 315 -15.25 13.72 12.70
C ASN A 315 -14.78 14.66 13.83
N LYS A 316 -13.48 14.84 14.01
CA LYS A 316 -12.91 15.72 15.04
C LYS A 316 -12.53 17.07 14.43
N TRP A 317 -13.57 17.79 13.95
CA TRP A 317 -13.42 19.05 13.21
C TRP A 317 -12.58 20.10 13.93
N HIS A 318 -12.85 20.36 15.21
CA HIS A 318 -12.11 21.39 15.95
C HIS A 318 -10.61 21.10 16.02
N SER A 319 -10.25 19.83 16.31
CA SER A 319 -8.85 19.41 16.31
C SER A 319 -8.24 19.49 14.90
N ALA A 320 -9.01 19.13 13.86
CA ALA A 320 -8.57 19.25 12.48
C ALA A 320 -8.28 20.71 12.10
N LYS A 321 -9.21 21.63 12.35
CA LYS A 321 -9.06 23.06 12.05
C LYS A 321 -7.82 23.65 12.73
N GLN A 322 -7.65 23.40 14.03
CA GLN A 322 -6.48 23.85 14.76
C GLN A 322 -5.19 23.30 14.15
N THR A 323 -5.12 21.98 13.89
CA THR A 323 -3.94 21.34 13.35
C THR A 323 -3.59 21.83 11.94
N TYR A 324 -4.60 22.10 11.10
CA TYR A 324 -4.37 22.69 9.77
C TYR A 324 -3.86 24.13 9.87
N GLY A 325 -4.38 24.95 10.78
CA GLY A 325 -3.88 26.30 11.03
C GLY A 325 -2.39 26.29 11.47
N GLU A 326 -2.06 25.39 12.41
CA GLU A 326 -0.66 25.18 12.83
C GLU A 326 0.23 24.68 11.69
N ALA A 327 -0.28 23.82 10.81
CA ALA A 327 0.45 23.35 9.64
C ALA A 327 0.65 24.45 8.59
N TYR A 328 -0.38 25.25 8.34
CA TYR A 328 -0.33 26.39 7.43
C TYR A 328 0.74 27.38 7.87
N GLN A 329 0.70 27.82 9.15
CA GLN A 329 1.71 28.72 9.70
C GLN A 329 3.11 28.12 9.64
N ALA A 330 3.25 26.83 9.98
CA ALA A 330 4.54 26.17 9.92
C ALA A 330 5.10 26.05 8.50
N LEU A 331 4.26 25.99 7.46
CA LEU A 331 4.72 26.05 6.05
C LEU A 331 5.33 27.42 5.74
N TRP A 332 4.65 28.50 6.13
CA TRP A 332 5.17 29.86 5.97
C TRP A 332 6.48 30.07 6.71
N ASP A 333 6.56 29.69 7.98
CA ASP A 333 7.74 29.85 8.83
C ASP A 333 8.95 29.07 8.30
N ASN A 334 8.71 27.95 7.60
CA ASN A 334 9.78 27.15 6.95
C ASN A 334 10.08 27.60 5.52
N GLY A 335 9.56 28.74 5.06
CA GLY A 335 9.87 29.31 3.77
C GLY A 335 9.25 28.55 2.57
N ALA A 336 8.14 27.85 2.77
CA ALA A 336 7.41 27.24 1.66
C ALA A 336 6.92 28.33 0.69
N SER A 337 7.05 28.07 -0.61
CA SER A 337 6.54 28.98 -1.64
C SER A 337 5.00 29.04 -1.63
N ASN A 338 4.44 30.14 -2.14
CA ASN A 338 2.99 30.26 -2.32
C ASN A 338 2.42 29.09 -3.12
N GLY A 339 3.14 28.62 -4.14
CA GLY A 339 2.73 27.45 -4.93
C GLY A 339 2.66 26.15 -4.12
N GLU A 340 3.60 25.89 -3.22
CA GLU A 340 3.56 24.72 -2.34
C GLU A 340 2.40 24.77 -1.34
N ILE A 341 2.08 25.96 -0.83
CA ILE A 341 0.94 26.17 0.06
C ILE A 341 -0.37 25.99 -0.70
N GLU A 342 -0.46 26.54 -1.91
CA GLU A 342 -1.62 26.39 -2.80
C GLU A 342 -1.86 24.93 -3.19
N ASP A 343 -0.80 24.15 -3.48
CA ASP A 343 -0.91 22.70 -3.77
C ASP A 343 -1.52 21.92 -2.60
N ILE A 344 -1.24 22.32 -1.37
CA ILE A 344 -1.71 21.64 -0.16
C ILE A 344 -3.10 22.13 0.27
N PHE A 345 -3.33 23.44 0.20
CA PHE A 345 -4.47 24.11 0.82
C PHE A 345 -5.37 24.86 -0.16
N GLY A 346 -4.95 25.11 -1.40
CA GLY A 346 -5.68 25.93 -2.37
C GLY A 346 -6.94 25.27 -2.93
N LYS A 347 -7.15 24.00 -2.71
CA LYS A 347 -8.35 23.28 -3.16
C LYS A 347 -8.82 22.26 -2.12
N PRO A 348 -10.13 21.94 -2.09
CA PRO A 348 -10.62 20.86 -1.24
C PRO A 348 -10.04 19.50 -1.64
N VAL A 349 -9.61 18.70 -0.65
CA VAL A 349 -9.08 17.36 -0.84
C VAL A 349 -10.00 16.33 -0.20
N ALA A 350 -10.48 15.37 -0.97
CA ALA A 350 -11.32 14.28 -0.45
C ALA A 350 -10.55 13.35 0.48
N LEU A 351 -11.17 12.90 1.58
CA LEU A 351 -10.57 12.09 2.62
C LEU A 351 -11.44 10.86 2.98
N PRO A 352 -10.92 9.65 2.87
CA PRO A 352 -9.71 9.29 2.11
C PRO A 352 -9.89 9.66 0.64
N ALA A 353 -8.81 9.68 -0.12
CA ALA A 353 -8.87 10.04 -1.54
C ALA A 353 -10.01 9.27 -2.24
N LEU A 354 -10.95 9.98 -2.83
CA LEU A 354 -11.98 9.37 -3.68
C LEU A 354 -11.29 8.89 -4.97
N PRO A 355 -11.76 7.78 -5.57
CA PRO A 355 -11.23 7.35 -6.85
C PRO A 355 -11.48 8.46 -7.89
N ILE A 356 -10.42 9.16 -8.23
CA ILE A 356 -10.40 10.16 -9.29
C ILE A 356 -9.76 9.46 -10.47
N LEU A 357 -10.50 9.36 -11.57
CA LEU A 357 -9.91 8.94 -12.83
C LEU A 357 -9.42 10.19 -13.54
N ASP A 358 -8.14 10.13 -13.89
CA ASP A 358 -7.54 11.13 -14.75
C ASP A 358 -8.37 11.25 -16.04
N SER A 359 -8.64 12.48 -16.45
CA SER A 359 -9.45 12.78 -17.63
C SER A 359 -8.88 12.20 -18.93
N ASP A 360 -7.62 11.76 -18.91
CA ASP A 360 -6.89 11.26 -20.06
C ASP A 360 -6.82 9.73 -20.17
N SER A 361 -7.33 8.97 -19.21
CA SER A 361 -7.43 7.52 -19.38
C SER A 361 -8.54 7.20 -20.38
N LYS A 362 -8.15 6.84 -21.60
CA LYS A 362 -9.02 6.37 -22.68
C LYS A 362 -9.70 5.01 -22.41
N ALA A 363 -9.54 4.44 -21.24
CA ALA A 363 -10.31 3.28 -20.82
C ALA A 363 -11.76 3.75 -20.63
N LEU A 364 -12.60 3.46 -21.60
CA LEU A 364 -14.05 3.62 -21.55
C LEU A 364 -14.58 2.73 -20.42
N ALA A 365 -14.57 3.25 -19.23
CA ALA A 365 -15.32 2.62 -18.15
C ALA A 365 -16.81 2.67 -18.53
N ASN A 366 -17.52 1.58 -18.23
CA ASN A 366 -18.89 1.36 -18.67
C ASN A 366 -19.88 2.43 -18.17
N SER A 367 -19.56 3.13 -17.07
CA SER A 367 -20.38 4.25 -16.60
C SER A 367 -19.56 5.36 -15.97
N ASN A 368 -19.91 6.61 -16.27
CA ASN A 368 -19.27 7.77 -15.66
C ASN A 368 -20.28 8.86 -15.31
N ILE A 369 -20.01 9.60 -14.23
CA ILE A 369 -20.84 10.72 -13.77
C ILE A 369 -19.95 11.91 -13.45
N THR A 370 -20.28 13.05 -14.06
CA THR A 370 -19.69 14.34 -13.71
C THR A 370 -20.65 15.08 -12.78
N VAL A 371 -20.13 15.51 -11.64
CA VAL A 371 -20.90 16.14 -10.58
C VAL A 371 -20.29 17.49 -10.22
N SER A 372 -21.13 18.50 -10.00
CA SER A 372 -20.71 19.73 -9.32
C SER A 372 -21.24 19.73 -7.89
N TYR A 373 -20.43 20.20 -6.96
CA TYR A 373 -20.82 20.35 -5.56
C TYR A 373 -19.98 21.44 -4.89
N ASP A 374 -20.49 21.93 -3.75
CA ASP A 374 -19.75 22.87 -2.92
C ASP A 374 -19.14 22.11 -1.74
N VAL A 375 -17.96 22.55 -1.28
CA VAL A 375 -17.33 22.04 -0.07
C VAL A 375 -17.34 23.14 0.97
N THR A 376 -18.02 22.90 2.09
CA THR A 376 -18.09 23.87 3.18
C THR A 376 -16.76 24.00 3.91
N ALA A 377 -16.57 25.09 4.67
CA ALA A 377 -15.42 25.25 5.59
C ALA A 377 -15.27 24.10 6.59
N PHE A 378 -16.32 23.32 6.85
CA PHE A 378 -16.31 22.12 7.71
C PHE A 378 -15.98 20.83 6.94
N GLY A 379 -15.56 20.90 5.68
CA GLY A 379 -15.19 19.75 4.85
C GLY A 379 -16.36 18.82 4.51
N LYS A 380 -17.59 19.37 4.33
CA LYS A 380 -18.77 18.60 3.90
C LYS A 380 -19.23 19.04 2.52
N ALA A 381 -19.59 18.08 1.67
CA ALA A 381 -20.19 18.38 0.38
C ALA A 381 -21.66 18.85 0.54
N ARG A 382 -22.01 19.92 -0.18
CA ARG A 382 -23.39 20.48 -0.31
C ARG A 382 -23.70 20.78 -1.76
N ASN A 383 -24.95 21.11 -2.06
CA ASN A 383 -25.42 21.55 -3.39
C ASN A 383 -25.01 20.61 -4.53
N ILE A 384 -25.10 19.28 -4.29
CA ILE A 384 -24.65 18.24 -5.20
C ILE A 384 -25.56 18.20 -6.43
N LYS A 385 -25.02 18.58 -7.61
CA LYS A 385 -25.71 18.60 -8.90
C LYS A 385 -24.99 17.66 -9.86
N ILE A 386 -25.76 16.79 -10.53
CA ILE A 386 -25.22 15.91 -11.58
C ILE A 386 -25.25 16.72 -12.89
N LEU A 387 -24.07 16.93 -13.46
CA LEU A 387 -23.92 17.68 -14.71
C LEU A 387 -24.06 16.76 -15.92
N ARG A 388 -23.43 15.59 -15.89
CA ARG A 388 -23.46 14.58 -16.95
C ARG A 388 -23.48 13.18 -16.32
N SER A 389 -24.12 12.24 -16.98
CA SER A 389 -24.16 10.82 -16.60
C SER A 389 -24.17 9.97 -17.86
N TYR A 390 -23.31 8.96 -17.92
CA TYR A 390 -23.29 7.99 -19.00
C TYR A 390 -23.25 6.57 -18.41
N PRO A 391 -24.16 5.67 -18.77
CA PRO A 391 -25.40 5.97 -19.51
C PRO A 391 -26.35 6.89 -18.72
N SER A 392 -27.17 7.68 -19.44
CA SER A 392 -28.04 8.68 -18.82
C SER A 392 -29.18 8.09 -17.98
N SER A 393 -29.52 6.81 -18.21
CA SER A 393 -30.66 6.11 -17.61
C SER A 393 -30.40 5.51 -16.22
N GLU A 394 -29.16 5.48 -15.73
CA GLU A 394 -28.84 4.80 -14.47
C GLU A 394 -29.14 5.64 -13.20
N VAL A 395 -30.39 5.62 -12.76
CA VAL A 395 -30.84 6.26 -11.52
C VAL A 395 -30.10 5.74 -10.29
N LYS A 396 -29.78 4.43 -10.25
CA LYS A 396 -29.07 3.79 -9.13
C LYS A 396 -27.67 4.38 -8.95
N VAL A 397 -26.91 4.59 -10.02
CA VAL A 397 -25.55 5.15 -9.98
C VAL A 397 -25.58 6.61 -9.52
N ARG A 398 -26.52 7.42 -10.01
CA ARG A 398 -26.71 8.82 -9.56
C ARG A 398 -27.01 8.90 -8.06
N SER A 399 -27.87 8.03 -7.54
CA SER A 399 -28.20 7.96 -6.12
C SER A 399 -26.98 7.55 -5.29
N ARG A 400 -26.19 6.56 -5.80
CA ARG A 400 -24.96 6.08 -5.17
C ARG A 400 -23.91 7.21 -5.04
N VAL A 401 -23.66 7.97 -6.13
CA VAL A 401 -22.72 9.11 -6.11
C VAL A 401 -23.14 10.17 -5.09
N ARG A 402 -24.42 10.56 -5.09
CA ARG A 402 -24.93 11.51 -4.10
C ARG A 402 -24.74 11.02 -2.67
N LYS A 403 -24.96 9.72 -2.41
CA LYS A 403 -24.77 9.10 -1.10
C LYS A 403 -23.29 9.08 -0.69
N ILE A 404 -22.40 8.78 -1.63
CA ILE A 404 -20.95 8.81 -1.40
C ILE A 404 -20.51 10.23 -1.04
N LEU A 405 -20.85 11.23 -1.85
CA LEU A 405 -20.47 12.62 -1.62
C LEU A 405 -21.02 13.19 -0.30
N LYS A 406 -22.27 12.87 0.06
CA LYS A 406 -22.86 13.29 1.36
C LYS A 406 -22.11 12.71 2.57
N ARG A 407 -21.45 11.56 2.41
CA ARG A 407 -20.68 10.89 3.47
C ARG A 407 -19.19 11.22 3.42
N ALA A 408 -18.71 11.71 2.29
CA ALA A 408 -17.32 12.07 2.10
C ALA A 408 -16.90 13.17 3.08
N LYS A 409 -15.64 13.11 3.47
CA LYS A 409 -14.96 14.15 4.23
C LYS A 409 -13.98 14.84 3.31
N PHE A 410 -13.80 16.11 3.51
CA PHE A 410 -12.83 16.89 2.74
C PHE A 410 -11.95 17.69 3.69
N ARG A 411 -10.65 17.73 3.41
CA ARG A 411 -9.87 18.88 3.87
C ARG A 411 -10.38 20.10 3.10
N PRO A 412 -10.89 21.14 3.76
CA PRO A 412 -11.36 22.33 3.06
C PRO A 412 -10.20 23.13 2.47
N ARG A 413 -10.49 24.05 1.57
CA ARG A 413 -9.55 25.06 1.13
C ARG A 413 -9.25 26.03 2.29
N PHE A 414 -8.03 26.53 2.34
CA PHE A 414 -7.62 27.54 3.31
C PHE A 414 -7.20 28.82 2.58
N GLU A 415 -7.60 29.95 3.13
CA GLU A 415 -7.12 31.28 2.77
C GLU A 415 -6.66 31.96 4.05
N ASP A 416 -5.49 32.53 4.04
CA ASP A 416 -4.89 33.24 5.19
C ASP A 416 -4.95 32.43 6.51
N GLY A 417 -4.76 31.13 6.42
CA GLY A 417 -4.80 30.21 7.56
C GLY A 417 -6.19 29.81 8.06
N GLU A 418 -7.26 30.31 7.43
CA GLU A 418 -8.65 29.99 7.78
C GLU A 418 -9.31 29.08 6.73
N ALA A 419 -10.12 28.13 7.23
CA ALA A 419 -10.88 27.23 6.36
C ALA A 419 -12.04 27.97 5.69
N VAL A 420 -12.11 27.94 4.37
CA VAL A 420 -13.13 28.63 3.57
C VAL A 420 -13.99 27.69 2.74
N GLU A 421 -15.20 28.15 2.42
CA GLU A 421 -16.10 27.43 1.53
C GLU A 421 -15.57 27.50 0.09
N THR A 422 -15.64 26.38 -0.63
CA THR A 422 -15.33 26.30 -2.06
C THR A 422 -16.58 25.91 -2.82
N ARG A 423 -17.02 26.76 -3.77
CA ARG A 423 -18.21 26.53 -4.58
C ARG A 423 -17.85 25.94 -5.94
N GLY A 424 -18.75 25.13 -6.48
CA GLY A 424 -18.68 24.67 -7.86
C GLY A 424 -17.52 23.70 -8.14
N VAL A 425 -17.08 22.91 -7.18
CA VAL A 425 -16.09 21.85 -7.40
C VAL A 425 -16.68 20.86 -8.41
N VAL A 426 -16.00 20.62 -9.52
CA VAL A 426 -16.41 19.66 -10.55
C VAL A 426 -15.53 18.41 -10.48
N GLN A 427 -16.17 17.24 -10.38
CA GLN A 427 -15.48 15.97 -10.32
C GLN A 427 -16.18 14.92 -11.15
N ARG A 428 -15.39 14.09 -11.86
CA ARG A 428 -15.87 12.94 -12.61
C ARG A 428 -15.62 11.66 -11.82
N PHE A 429 -16.65 10.84 -11.70
CA PHE A 429 -16.59 9.51 -11.11
C PHE A 429 -16.79 8.48 -12.22
N ILE A 430 -16.02 7.41 -12.18
CA ILE A 430 -16.17 6.26 -13.08
C ILE A 430 -16.50 5.05 -12.23
N PHE A 431 -17.39 4.20 -12.72
CA PHE A 431 -17.87 2.98 -12.10
C PHE A 431 -17.72 1.83 -13.09
N ASN A 432 -17.05 0.80 -12.67
CA ASN A 432 -16.97 -0.49 -13.38
C ASN A 432 -18.13 -1.38 -12.95
#